data_746e93c10f6103c88f98afbbe4e0182b
#
_entry.id   746e93c10f6103c88f98afbbe4e0182b
#
_cell.length_a   1.000
_cell.length_b   1.000
_cell.length_c   1.000
_cell.angle_alpha   90.00
_cell.angle_beta   90.00
_cell.angle_gamma   90.00
#
_symmetry.space_group_name_H-M   'P 1'
#
loop_
_entity.id
_entity.type
_entity.pdbx_description
1 polymer ?
#
loop_
_entity_poly.entity_id
_entity_poly.type
_entity_poly.pdbx_seq_one_letter_code
_entity_poly.pdbx_strand_id
1 'polypeptide(L)'
;MDIRPLRNSDLPLIQHANLENLPENYFLKYYLYHSLSWPQLSFVAVDVSRPSQDPYDYPKIVGYVIAKMEEEPSDGIPHGHITSLSVMRTHRRLGIAEKLMRQSQLAMVETYQARYVSLHVRVSNVAARHLYETTLGFKIEKPEAKYYADGEDALSMRLDLDYIKKQIEAEEESEEASAAAQTNGSSKTNGEHLDEGEAVGEVGRDPEAGKKPMKFKIPVGRNKEASK
;
A
#
# COMPACT_ATOMS: atom_id res chain seq x y z
N MET A 1 -2.98 -10.30 15.49
CA MET A 1 -2.38 -9.97 14.17
C MET A 1 -2.80 -8.56 13.84
N ASP A 2 -1.84 -7.70 13.59
CA ASP A 2 -2.06 -6.30 13.23
C ASP A 2 -1.50 -6.02 11.83
N ILE A 3 -2.23 -5.24 11.01
CA ILE A 3 -1.78 -4.80 9.69
C ILE A 3 -1.67 -3.27 9.73
N ARG A 4 -0.49 -2.76 9.44
CA ARG A 4 -0.20 -1.33 9.49
C ARG A 4 0.71 -0.90 8.32
N PRO A 5 0.75 0.40 8.01
CA PRO A 5 1.72 0.93 7.05
C PRO A 5 3.16 0.55 7.41
N LEU A 6 3.96 0.33 6.38
CA LEU A 6 5.39 0.05 6.49
C LEU A 6 6.12 1.27 7.10
N ARG A 7 7.03 1.01 8.03
CA ARG A 7 7.96 2.00 8.59
C ARG A 7 9.38 1.74 8.09
N ASN A 8 10.20 2.76 8.01
CA ASN A 8 11.59 2.58 7.58
C ASN A 8 12.39 1.62 8.51
N SER A 9 12.04 1.57 9.80
CA SER A 9 12.61 0.60 10.75
C SER A 9 12.26 -0.85 10.45
N ASP A 10 11.21 -1.11 9.66
CA ASP A 10 10.79 -2.47 9.28
C ASP A 10 11.57 -3.03 8.09
N LEU A 11 12.31 -2.20 7.36
CA LEU A 11 12.97 -2.60 6.12
C LEU A 11 13.90 -3.82 6.26
N PRO A 12 14.74 -3.93 7.29
CA PRO A 12 15.55 -5.13 7.49
C PRO A 12 14.69 -6.38 7.73
N LEU A 13 13.56 -6.23 8.42
CA LEU A 13 12.66 -7.33 8.77
C LEU A 13 11.87 -7.84 7.55
N ILE A 14 11.39 -6.95 6.68
CA ILE A 14 10.75 -7.36 5.42
C ILE A 14 11.76 -7.95 4.44
N GLN A 15 12.99 -7.45 4.40
CA GLN A 15 14.06 -8.06 3.61
C GLN A 15 14.34 -9.50 4.10
N HIS A 16 14.42 -9.73 5.41
CA HIS A 16 14.55 -11.07 5.96
C HIS A 16 13.39 -11.98 5.57
N ALA A 17 12.15 -11.50 5.69
CA ALA A 17 10.97 -12.25 5.26
C ALA A 17 10.97 -12.54 3.74
N ASN A 18 11.53 -11.65 2.91
CA ASN A 18 11.73 -11.89 1.48
C ASN A 18 12.74 -13.02 1.25
N LEU A 19 13.93 -12.92 1.85
CA LEU A 19 15.00 -13.90 1.71
C LEU A 19 14.56 -15.32 2.10
N GLU A 20 13.71 -15.46 3.10
CA GLU A 20 13.21 -16.77 3.54
C GLU A 20 12.14 -17.38 2.64
N ASN A 21 11.41 -16.56 1.88
CA ASN A 21 10.18 -17.01 1.24
C ASN A 21 10.14 -16.90 -0.28
N LEU A 22 10.93 -16.02 -0.87
CA LEU A 22 10.90 -15.71 -2.30
C LEU A 22 12.28 -15.87 -2.93
N PRO A 23 12.36 -16.38 -4.16
CA PRO A 23 13.60 -16.43 -4.92
C PRO A 23 14.04 -15.05 -5.43
N GLU A 24 13.08 -14.12 -5.63
CA GLU A 24 13.36 -12.75 -6.07
C GLU A 24 13.78 -11.90 -4.86
N ASN A 25 15.09 -11.68 -4.73
CA ASN A 25 15.66 -10.92 -3.64
C ASN A 25 16.08 -9.52 -4.11
N TYR A 26 15.79 -8.53 -3.28
CA TYR A 26 16.11 -7.14 -3.56
C TYR A 26 17.10 -6.56 -2.56
N PHE A 27 17.96 -5.65 -3.00
CA PHE A 27 18.81 -4.88 -2.10
C PHE A 27 17.99 -3.94 -1.22
N LEU A 28 18.46 -3.65 -0.01
CA LEU A 28 17.77 -2.79 0.96
C LEU A 28 17.37 -1.43 0.38
N LYS A 29 18.21 -0.85 -0.48
CA LYS A 29 17.92 0.41 -1.19
C LYS A 29 16.64 0.37 -2.03
N TYR A 30 16.24 -0.80 -2.52
CA TYR A 30 15.02 -0.96 -3.31
C TYR A 30 13.77 -0.83 -2.44
N TYR A 31 13.78 -1.45 -1.26
CA TYR A 31 12.71 -1.29 -0.27
C TYR A 31 12.63 0.16 0.23
N LEU A 32 13.80 0.77 0.49
CA LEU A 32 13.87 2.17 0.92
C LEU A 32 13.28 3.11 -0.15
N TYR A 33 13.59 2.89 -1.43
CA TYR A 33 13.01 3.65 -2.53
C TYR A 33 11.48 3.60 -2.52
N HIS A 34 10.88 2.42 -2.39
CA HIS A 34 9.42 2.27 -2.33
C HIS A 34 8.81 2.94 -1.11
N SER A 35 9.44 2.78 0.06
CA SER A 35 8.93 3.36 1.31
C SER A 35 9.00 4.89 1.36
N LEU A 36 9.92 5.50 0.63
CA LEU A 36 10.06 6.96 0.54
C LEU A 36 9.22 7.56 -0.58
N SER A 37 9.11 6.86 -1.74
CA SER A 37 8.36 7.37 -2.89
C SER A 37 6.86 7.20 -2.74
N TRP A 38 6.40 6.08 -2.15
CA TRP A 38 4.98 5.77 -1.96
C TRP A 38 4.73 5.20 -0.56
N PRO A 39 4.91 5.99 0.51
CA PRO A 39 4.83 5.50 1.90
C PRO A 39 3.47 4.93 2.28
N GLN A 40 2.40 5.35 1.59
CA GLN A 40 1.03 4.91 1.86
C GLN A 40 0.70 3.53 1.27
N LEU A 41 1.48 3.03 0.28
CA LEU A 41 1.12 1.85 -0.49
C LEU A 41 1.65 0.53 0.07
N SER A 42 2.63 0.59 0.96
CA SER A 42 3.30 -0.59 1.50
C SER A 42 2.86 -0.88 2.93
N PHE A 43 2.54 -2.14 3.21
CA PHE A 43 2.01 -2.58 4.50
C PHE A 43 2.76 -3.80 5.04
N VAL A 44 2.75 -3.94 6.36
CA VAL A 44 3.28 -5.09 7.07
C VAL A 44 2.21 -5.72 7.96
N ALA A 45 2.29 -7.05 8.08
CA ALA A 45 1.53 -7.82 9.05
C ALA A 45 2.43 -8.18 10.23
N VAL A 46 2.02 -7.78 11.44
CA VAL A 46 2.75 -7.97 12.69
C VAL A 46 2.04 -8.99 13.56
N ASP A 47 2.79 -9.96 14.08
CA ASP A 47 2.28 -10.90 15.08
C ASP A 47 2.30 -10.24 16.46
N VAL A 48 1.12 -9.88 16.96
CA VAL A 48 0.91 -9.26 18.28
C VAL A 48 0.49 -10.25 19.36
N SER A 49 0.66 -11.55 19.13
CA SER A 49 0.26 -12.61 20.08
C SER A 49 1.09 -12.60 21.36
N ARG A 50 2.28 -12.05 21.32
CA ARG A 50 3.14 -11.85 22.50
C ARG A 50 3.38 -10.36 22.65
N PRO A 51 3.06 -9.77 23.83
CA PRO A 51 3.44 -8.39 24.11
C PRO A 51 4.97 -8.29 24.11
N SER A 52 5.49 -7.18 23.58
CA SER A 52 6.90 -6.84 23.70
C SER A 52 7.25 -6.71 25.18
N GLN A 53 8.26 -7.43 25.63
CA GLN A 53 8.74 -7.38 27.02
C GLN A 53 9.87 -6.37 27.21
N ASP A 54 10.48 -5.93 26.11
CA ASP A 54 11.59 -5.00 26.08
C ASP A 54 11.27 -3.86 25.09
N PRO A 55 11.53 -2.58 25.44
CA PRO A 55 11.41 -1.45 24.50
C PRO A 55 12.26 -1.61 23.23
N TYR A 56 13.28 -2.48 23.26
CA TYR A 56 14.16 -2.78 22.13
C TYR A 56 13.73 -4.01 21.31
N ASP A 57 12.65 -4.70 21.71
CA ASP A 57 12.12 -5.81 20.94
C ASP A 57 11.62 -5.31 19.57
N TYR A 58 12.13 -5.95 18.53
CA TYR A 58 11.66 -5.70 17.18
C TYR A 58 10.28 -6.33 16.96
N PRO A 59 9.38 -5.66 16.22
CA PRO A 59 8.10 -6.24 15.88
C PRO A 59 8.30 -7.50 15.05
N LYS A 60 7.58 -8.57 15.39
CA LYS A 60 7.60 -9.82 14.62
C LYS A 60 6.80 -9.66 13.34
N ILE A 61 7.45 -9.25 12.26
CA ILE A 61 6.84 -9.15 10.94
C ILE A 61 6.67 -10.55 10.36
N VAL A 62 5.45 -10.88 9.96
CA VAL A 62 5.06 -12.19 9.43
C VAL A 62 4.55 -12.13 7.99
N GLY A 63 4.43 -10.94 7.43
CA GLY A 63 4.09 -10.71 6.04
C GLY A 63 4.24 -9.25 5.66
N TYR A 64 4.32 -8.98 4.38
CA TYR A 64 4.40 -7.63 3.83
C TYR A 64 3.84 -7.58 2.41
N VAL A 65 3.46 -6.39 1.99
CA VAL A 65 3.24 -6.00 0.60
C VAL A 65 4.05 -4.75 0.30
N ILE A 66 4.75 -4.75 -0.84
CA ILE A 66 5.44 -3.59 -1.40
C ILE A 66 4.78 -3.24 -2.71
N ALA A 67 4.42 -1.98 -2.85
CA ALA A 67 3.74 -1.47 -4.04
C ALA A 67 4.28 -0.10 -4.46
N LYS A 68 4.01 0.27 -5.70
CA LYS A 68 4.34 1.56 -6.29
C LYS A 68 3.19 2.07 -7.16
N MET A 69 3.21 3.35 -7.50
CA MET A 69 2.46 3.87 -8.65
C MET A 69 3.35 3.82 -9.90
N GLU A 70 2.75 3.61 -11.07
CA GLU A 70 3.47 3.81 -12.32
C GLU A 70 3.57 5.31 -12.59
N GLU A 71 4.82 5.81 -12.72
CA GLU A 71 5.09 7.25 -12.83
C GLU A 71 4.70 7.81 -14.20
N GLU A 72 4.94 7.03 -15.26
CA GLU A 72 4.65 7.41 -16.65
C GLU A 72 3.87 6.28 -17.35
N PRO A 73 2.58 6.11 -17.02
CA PRO A 73 1.79 5.05 -17.63
C PRO A 73 1.64 5.28 -19.15
N SER A 74 1.91 4.24 -19.94
CA SER A 74 1.86 4.32 -21.40
C SER A 74 0.47 4.64 -21.95
N ASP A 75 -0.57 4.29 -21.21
CA ASP A 75 -1.99 4.56 -21.52
C ASP A 75 -2.52 5.85 -20.89
N GLY A 76 -1.69 6.58 -20.13
CA GLY A 76 -2.06 7.78 -19.40
C GLY A 76 -3.02 7.54 -18.23
N ILE A 77 -3.33 6.29 -17.90
CA ILE A 77 -4.26 5.92 -16.82
C ILE A 77 -3.48 5.68 -15.52
N PRO A 78 -3.77 6.43 -14.42
CA PRO A 78 -3.12 6.21 -13.14
C PRO A 78 -3.35 4.79 -12.64
N HIS A 79 -2.26 4.07 -12.35
CA HIS A 79 -2.37 2.71 -11.83
C HIS A 79 -1.22 2.33 -10.92
N GLY A 80 -1.52 1.39 -10.02
CA GLY A 80 -0.55 0.82 -9.11
C GLY A 80 0.08 -0.46 -9.65
N HIS A 81 1.22 -0.81 -9.06
CA HIS A 81 1.89 -2.09 -9.31
C HIS A 81 2.32 -2.73 -8.00
N ILE A 82 1.92 -4.00 -7.79
CA ILE A 82 2.39 -4.79 -6.66
C ILE A 82 3.74 -5.38 -7.01
N THR A 83 4.77 -4.90 -6.34
CA THR A 83 6.15 -5.30 -6.60
C THR A 83 6.52 -6.59 -5.89
N SER A 84 6.07 -6.74 -4.63
CA SER A 84 6.41 -7.92 -3.83
C SER A 84 5.34 -8.17 -2.75
N LEU A 85 4.98 -9.42 -2.57
CA LEU A 85 4.05 -9.89 -1.53
C LEU A 85 4.61 -11.18 -0.92
N SER A 86 4.78 -11.21 0.39
CA SER A 86 5.24 -12.40 1.09
C SER A 86 4.55 -12.58 2.43
N VAL A 87 4.31 -13.84 2.80
CA VAL A 87 3.82 -14.24 4.13
C VAL A 87 4.64 -15.44 4.61
N MET A 88 5.16 -15.33 5.84
CA MET A 88 5.93 -16.37 6.49
C MET A 88 5.17 -17.71 6.51
N ARG A 89 5.86 -18.81 6.27
CA ARG A 89 5.24 -20.16 6.15
C ARG A 89 4.35 -20.51 7.32
N THR A 90 4.75 -20.13 8.53
CA THR A 90 4.01 -20.38 9.78
C THR A 90 2.69 -19.62 9.88
N HIS A 91 2.49 -18.60 9.07
CA HIS A 91 1.33 -17.70 9.10
C HIS A 91 0.51 -17.70 7.80
N ARG A 92 0.81 -18.65 6.90
CA ARG A 92 0.02 -18.84 5.66
C ARG A 92 -1.35 -19.41 5.94
N ARG A 93 -2.28 -19.25 4.99
CA ARG A 93 -3.67 -19.74 5.05
C ARG A 93 -4.54 -19.08 6.14
N LEU A 94 -4.11 -17.91 6.64
CA LEU A 94 -4.84 -17.10 7.64
C LEU A 94 -5.44 -15.81 7.03
N GLY A 95 -5.53 -15.70 5.70
CA GLY A 95 -6.06 -14.52 5.01
C GLY A 95 -5.14 -13.29 5.04
N ILE A 96 -3.90 -13.41 5.54
CA ILE A 96 -2.99 -12.26 5.70
C ILE A 96 -2.63 -11.63 4.36
N ALA A 97 -2.30 -12.44 3.36
CA ALA A 97 -1.95 -11.94 2.03
C ALA A 97 -3.11 -11.16 1.39
N GLU A 98 -4.33 -11.66 1.51
CA GLU A 98 -5.54 -10.95 1.05
C GLU A 98 -5.70 -9.61 1.75
N LYS A 99 -5.61 -9.57 3.08
CA LYS A 99 -5.75 -8.32 3.85
C LYS A 99 -4.68 -7.29 3.49
N LEU A 100 -3.43 -7.71 3.33
CA LEU A 100 -2.33 -6.83 2.88
C LEU A 100 -2.61 -6.24 1.50
N MET A 101 -3.07 -7.07 0.55
CA MET A 101 -3.42 -6.63 -0.80
C MET A 101 -4.58 -5.64 -0.80
N ARG A 102 -5.65 -5.91 -0.04
CA ARG A 102 -6.80 -5.00 0.04
C ARG A 102 -6.44 -3.65 0.64
N GLN A 103 -5.58 -3.61 1.68
CA GLN A 103 -5.09 -2.36 2.26
C GLN A 103 -4.28 -1.54 1.25
N SER A 104 -3.39 -2.19 0.50
CA SER A 104 -2.61 -1.52 -0.55
C SER A 104 -3.50 -1.00 -1.69
N GLN A 105 -4.49 -1.78 -2.13
CA GLN A 105 -5.46 -1.39 -3.16
C GLN A 105 -6.30 -0.19 -2.72
N LEU A 106 -6.80 -0.19 -1.48
CA LEU A 106 -7.54 0.92 -0.90
C LEU A 106 -6.70 2.20 -0.91
N ALA A 107 -5.47 2.13 -0.39
CA ALA A 107 -4.56 3.27 -0.37
C ALA A 107 -4.19 3.79 -1.78
N MET A 108 -4.12 2.91 -2.79
CA MET A 108 -3.91 3.32 -4.18
C MET A 108 -5.08 4.17 -4.70
N VAL A 109 -6.32 3.81 -4.36
CA VAL A 109 -7.50 4.57 -4.79
C VAL A 109 -7.62 5.87 -4.01
N GLU A 110 -7.56 5.83 -2.68
CA GLU A 110 -7.74 6.99 -1.82
C GLU A 110 -6.68 8.08 -2.06
N THR A 111 -5.40 7.66 -2.12
CA THR A 111 -4.29 8.61 -2.17
C THR A 111 -3.92 9.03 -3.59
N TYR A 112 -3.99 8.09 -4.54
CA TYR A 112 -3.44 8.29 -5.89
C TYR A 112 -4.48 8.20 -7.00
N GLN A 113 -5.76 7.95 -6.68
CA GLN A 113 -6.85 7.82 -7.63
C GLN A 113 -6.58 6.75 -8.70
N ALA A 114 -5.92 5.67 -8.31
CA ALA A 114 -5.57 4.58 -9.20
C ALA A 114 -6.85 3.91 -9.75
N ARG A 115 -6.87 3.68 -11.07
CA ARG A 115 -7.99 3.04 -11.76
C ARG A 115 -7.85 1.52 -11.78
N TYR A 116 -6.62 1.02 -11.75
CA TYR A 116 -6.34 -0.40 -11.68
C TYR A 116 -5.02 -0.67 -10.98
N VAL A 117 -4.79 -1.92 -10.63
CA VAL A 117 -3.53 -2.43 -10.10
C VAL A 117 -3.05 -3.61 -10.92
N SER A 118 -1.75 -3.67 -11.17
CA SER A 118 -1.09 -4.76 -11.92
C SER A 118 -0.11 -5.53 -11.03
N LEU A 119 0.22 -6.74 -11.44
CA LEU A 119 1.29 -7.54 -10.86
C LEU A 119 1.81 -8.57 -11.86
N HIS A 120 2.98 -9.13 -11.55
CA HIS A 120 3.53 -10.29 -12.24
C HIS A 120 3.63 -11.48 -11.28
N VAL A 121 3.28 -12.67 -11.76
CA VAL A 121 3.36 -13.89 -10.97
C VAL A 121 3.92 -15.02 -11.82
N ARG A 122 4.80 -15.85 -11.22
CA ARG A 122 5.33 -17.06 -11.89
C ARG A 122 4.20 -17.98 -12.30
N VAL A 123 4.31 -18.54 -13.50
CA VAL A 123 3.34 -19.54 -14.00
C VAL A 123 3.26 -20.74 -13.05
N SER A 124 4.38 -21.15 -12.47
CA SER A 124 4.47 -22.28 -11.52
C SER A 124 3.89 -21.99 -10.15
N ASN A 125 3.71 -20.70 -9.77
CA ASN A 125 3.22 -20.32 -8.43
C ASN A 125 1.69 -20.45 -8.33
N VAL A 126 1.19 -21.70 -8.33
CA VAL A 126 -0.25 -22.01 -8.29
C VAL A 126 -0.94 -21.39 -7.06
N ALA A 127 -0.25 -21.35 -5.90
CA ALA A 127 -0.85 -20.81 -4.67
C ALA A 127 -1.09 -19.30 -4.76
N ALA A 128 -0.14 -18.53 -5.31
CA ALA A 128 -0.29 -17.09 -5.51
C ALA A 128 -1.33 -16.80 -6.61
N ARG A 129 -1.32 -17.57 -7.69
CA ARG A 129 -2.32 -17.46 -8.75
C ARG A 129 -3.74 -17.66 -8.21
N HIS A 130 -3.97 -18.69 -7.41
CA HIS A 130 -5.27 -18.91 -6.77
C HIS A 130 -5.71 -17.70 -5.91
N LEU A 131 -4.78 -17.11 -5.14
CA LEU A 131 -5.06 -15.89 -4.38
C LEU A 131 -5.49 -14.76 -5.32
N TYR A 132 -4.72 -14.50 -6.37
CA TYR A 132 -5.00 -13.39 -7.27
C TYR A 132 -6.25 -13.61 -8.11
N GLU A 133 -6.39 -14.77 -8.74
CA GLU A 133 -7.50 -15.06 -9.67
C GLU A 133 -8.82 -15.28 -8.90
N THR A 134 -8.81 -16.15 -7.87
CA THR A 134 -10.03 -16.63 -7.22
C THR A 134 -10.46 -15.74 -6.06
N THR A 135 -9.51 -15.31 -5.21
CA THR A 135 -9.85 -14.56 -3.99
C THR A 135 -9.95 -13.05 -4.25
N LEU A 136 -9.02 -12.50 -5.04
CA LEU A 136 -8.93 -11.06 -5.28
C LEU A 136 -9.55 -10.62 -6.61
N GLY A 137 -9.79 -11.54 -7.55
CA GLY A 137 -10.46 -11.25 -8.82
C GLY A 137 -9.58 -10.64 -9.90
N PHE A 138 -8.25 -10.79 -9.81
CA PHE A 138 -7.33 -10.38 -10.88
C PHE A 138 -7.57 -11.19 -12.15
N LYS A 139 -7.43 -10.56 -13.30
CA LYS A 139 -7.52 -11.18 -14.62
C LYS A 139 -6.13 -11.24 -15.23
N ILE A 140 -5.84 -12.35 -15.93
CA ILE A 140 -4.62 -12.48 -16.71
C ILE A 140 -4.77 -11.58 -17.95
N GLU A 141 -3.80 -10.66 -18.16
CA GLU A 141 -3.74 -9.85 -19.38
C GLU A 141 -2.93 -10.55 -20.47
N LYS A 142 -1.72 -10.98 -20.12
CA LYS A 142 -0.83 -11.66 -21.07
C LYS A 142 0.24 -12.50 -20.34
N PRO A 143 0.76 -13.55 -20.99
CA PRO A 143 2.00 -14.18 -20.54
C PRO A 143 3.21 -13.33 -20.96
N GLU A 144 4.22 -13.26 -20.09
CA GLU A 144 5.51 -12.61 -20.34
C GLU A 144 6.59 -13.71 -20.35
N ALA A 145 7.11 -14.01 -21.54
CA ALA A 145 8.10 -15.07 -21.69
C ALA A 145 9.45 -14.67 -21.07
N LYS A 146 10.06 -15.62 -20.35
CA LYS A 146 11.39 -15.47 -19.73
C LYS A 146 11.53 -14.21 -18.86
N TYR A 147 10.47 -13.89 -18.12
CA TYR A 147 10.41 -12.70 -17.31
C TYR A 147 11.36 -12.75 -16.11
N TYR A 148 11.47 -13.91 -15.47
CA TYR A 148 12.34 -14.09 -14.30
C TYR A 148 13.79 -14.43 -14.71
N ALA A 149 14.73 -14.15 -13.79
CA ALA A 149 16.15 -14.34 -14.05
C ALA A 149 16.57 -15.79 -14.37
N ASP A 150 15.79 -16.75 -13.88
CA ASP A 150 15.96 -18.19 -14.16
C ASP A 150 15.31 -18.63 -15.49
N GLY A 151 14.70 -17.68 -16.22
CA GLY A 151 14.05 -17.94 -17.51
C GLY A 151 12.61 -18.44 -17.39
N GLU A 152 12.01 -18.49 -16.21
CA GLU A 152 10.60 -18.82 -16.06
C GLU A 152 9.71 -17.68 -16.58
N ASP A 153 8.58 -18.05 -17.18
CA ASP A 153 7.56 -17.12 -17.65
C ASP A 153 6.74 -16.54 -16.48
N ALA A 154 6.26 -15.31 -16.66
CA ALA A 154 5.29 -14.69 -15.77
C ALA A 154 3.92 -14.58 -16.42
N LEU A 155 2.90 -14.46 -15.59
CA LEU A 155 1.60 -13.94 -15.97
C LEU A 155 1.49 -12.49 -15.52
N SER A 156 1.31 -11.57 -16.47
CA SER A 156 0.88 -10.21 -16.18
C SER A 156 -0.59 -10.25 -15.82
N MET A 157 -0.95 -9.71 -14.66
CA MET A 157 -2.31 -9.73 -14.15
C MET A 157 -2.75 -8.33 -13.76
N ARG A 158 -4.05 -8.05 -13.94
CA ARG A 158 -4.67 -6.76 -13.66
C ARG A 158 -5.98 -6.91 -12.91
N LEU A 159 -6.25 -5.96 -12.02
CA LEU A 159 -7.53 -5.78 -11.33
C LEU A 159 -7.98 -4.33 -11.44
N ASP A 160 -9.19 -4.10 -11.94
CA ASP A 160 -9.80 -2.78 -11.96
C ASP A 160 -10.29 -2.41 -10.55
N LEU A 161 -10.02 -1.18 -10.11
CA LEU A 161 -10.30 -0.70 -8.76
C LEU A 161 -11.57 0.19 -8.66
N ASP A 162 -12.33 0.33 -9.74
CA ASP A 162 -13.53 1.16 -9.78
C ASP A 162 -14.60 0.75 -8.73
N TYR A 163 -14.59 -0.52 -8.32
CA TYR A 163 -15.49 -0.98 -7.26
C TYR A 163 -15.14 -0.39 -5.88
N ILE A 164 -13.83 -0.24 -5.58
CA ILE A 164 -13.37 0.38 -4.33
C ILE A 164 -13.76 1.86 -4.31
N LYS A 165 -13.54 2.56 -5.45
CA LYS A 165 -13.92 3.95 -5.58
C LYS A 165 -15.41 4.19 -5.29
N LYS A 166 -16.28 3.34 -5.85
CA LYS A 166 -17.72 3.40 -5.59
C LYS A 166 -18.09 3.11 -4.14
N GLN A 167 -17.33 2.24 -3.45
CA GLN A 167 -17.55 1.98 -2.03
C GLN A 167 -17.19 3.20 -1.18
N ILE A 168 -16.06 3.83 -1.45
CA ILE A 168 -15.63 5.05 -0.76
C ILE A 168 -16.67 6.17 -0.95
N GLU A 169 -17.06 6.43 -2.20
CA GLU A 169 -18.07 7.45 -2.53
C GLU A 169 -19.40 7.19 -1.79
N ALA A 170 -19.84 5.94 -1.70
CA ALA A 170 -21.07 5.58 -0.99
C ALA A 170 -20.94 5.72 0.55
N GLU A 171 -19.76 5.47 1.11
CA GLU A 171 -19.48 5.66 2.53
C GLU A 171 -19.46 7.16 2.87
N GLU A 172 -18.80 7.99 2.07
CA GLU A 172 -18.75 9.44 2.23
C GLU A 172 -20.17 10.06 2.16
N GLU A 173 -20.99 9.68 1.17
CA GLU A 173 -22.38 10.12 1.06
C GLU A 173 -23.21 9.72 2.29
N SER A 174 -23.00 8.53 2.85
CA SER A 174 -23.70 8.05 4.04
C SER A 174 -23.31 8.81 5.31
N GLU A 175 -22.02 9.16 5.43
CA GLU A 175 -21.51 9.96 6.55
C GLU A 175 -22.01 11.40 6.49
N GLU A 176 -22.00 12.03 5.32
CA GLU A 176 -22.55 13.37 5.11
C GLU A 176 -24.04 13.42 5.44
N ALA A 177 -24.82 12.43 4.99
CA ALA A 177 -26.25 12.33 5.29
C ALA A 177 -26.52 12.18 6.80
N SER A 178 -25.69 11.40 7.49
CA SER A 178 -25.80 11.20 8.93
C SER A 178 -25.42 12.44 9.74
N ALA A 179 -24.39 13.17 9.31
CA ALA A 179 -23.98 14.44 9.90
C ALA A 179 -25.03 15.54 9.73
N ALA A 180 -25.65 15.63 8.54
CA ALA A 180 -26.73 16.57 8.27
C ALA A 180 -28.01 16.30 9.11
N ALA A 181 -28.29 15.03 9.39
CA ALA A 181 -29.41 14.64 10.26
C ALA A 181 -29.19 15.02 11.72
N GLN A 182 -27.96 15.01 12.21
CA GLN A 182 -27.61 15.39 13.58
C GLN A 182 -27.64 16.91 13.81
N THR A 183 -27.34 17.73 12.80
CA THR A 183 -27.37 19.20 12.90
C THR A 183 -28.78 19.75 12.92
N ASN A 184 -29.78 19.06 12.34
CA ASN A 184 -31.17 19.48 12.33
C ASN A 184 -31.96 19.16 13.62
N GLY A 185 -31.37 18.41 14.55
CA GLY A 185 -31.99 18.02 15.82
C GLY A 185 -31.76 18.98 17.01
N SER A 186 -30.91 20.01 16.87
CA SER A 186 -30.53 20.89 17.99
C SER A 186 -30.85 22.36 17.76
N SER A 187 -32.15 22.67 17.58
CA SER A 187 -32.63 24.05 17.71
C SER A 187 -34.00 24.10 18.36
N LYS A 188 -34.02 24.03 19.70
CA LYS A 188 -35.04 24.67 20.56
C LYS A 188 -34.66 24.45 22.04
N THR A 189 -33.98 25.41 22.64
CA THR A 189 -34.34 25.93 23.99
C THR A 189 -33.57 27.22 24.25
N ASN A 190 -34.33 28.23 24.66
CA ASN A 190 -33.95 29.57 25.10
C ASN A 190 -33.12 29.52 26.38
N GLY A 191 -32.33 30.59 26.58
CA GLY A 191 -31.94 31.01 27.95
C GLY A 191 -30.63 31.79 27.97
N GLU A 192 -30.77 33.09 28.12
CA GLU A 192 -29.75 34.12 28.42
C GLU A 192 -28.82 33.72 29.56
N HIS A 193 -27.52 33.93 29.40
CA HIS A 193 -26.71 34.64 30.38
C HIS A 193 -25.38 35.13 29.78
N LEU A 194 -25.16 36.46 29.94
CA LEU A 194 -23.91 37.16 29.68
C LEU A 194 -22.90 36.76 30.75
N ASP A 195 -21.66 36.42 30.34
CA ASP A 195 -20.49 36.80 31.16
C ASP A 195 -19.26 36.96 30.24
N GLU A 196 -18.52 38.05 30.49
CA GLU A 196 -17.33 38.49 29.78
C GLU A 196 -16.11 37.75 30.33
N GLY A 197 -15.17 37.35 29.46
CA GLY A 197 -13.89 36.77 29.89
C GLY A 197 -12.91 36.49 28.78
N GLU A 198 -12.07 37.47 28.49
CA GLU A 198 -10.67 37.45 28.04
C GLU A 198 -10.20 36.57 26.88
N ALA A 199 -9.71 37.25 25.86
CA ALA A 199 -8.93 36.78 24.75
C ALA A 199 -7.55 36.24 25.18
N VAL A 200 -7.17 35.04 24.73
CA VAL A 200 -5.79 34.55 24.76
C VAL A 200 -5.38 34.05 23.38
N GLY A 201 -4.43 34.76 22.78
CA GLY A 201 -3.29 34.31 22.02
C GLY A 201 -3.50 33.47 20.74
N GLU A 202 -3.37 34.14 19.59
CA GLU A 202 -3.02 33.50 18.31
C GLU A 202 -1.70 32.73 18.42
N VAL A 203 -1.70 31.43 18.12
CA VAL A 203 -0.50 30.65 17.84
C VAL A 203 -0.32 30.53 16.34
N GLY A 204 0.87 30.96 15.88
CA GLY A 204 1.25 31.20 14.51
C GLY A 204 1.05 30.01 13.56
N ARG A 205 0.62 30.34 12.36
CA ARG A 205 0.61 29.47 11.19
C ARG A 205 2.03 29.30 10.66
N ASP A 206 2.45 28.05 10.51
CA ASP A 206 3.69 27.68 9.80
C ASP A 206 3.56 27.98 8.30
N PRO A 207 4.52 28.68 7.66
CA PRO A 207 4.43 29.11 6.25
C PRO A 207 5.06 28.13 5.24
N GLU A 208 5.13 26.83 5.46
CA GLU A 208 5.78 25.87 4.54
C GLU A 208 4.90 24.75 3.97
N ALA A 209 3.60 24.95 3.80
CA ALA A 209 2.75 24.02 3.03
C ALA A 209 2.66 24.48 1.57
N GLY A 210 3.64 24.12 0.74
CA GLY A 210 3.59 24.50 -0.69
C GLY A 210 4.83 24.19 -1.51
N LYS A 211 5.59 23.15 -1.23
CA LYS A 211 6.69 22.72 -2.14
C LYS A 211 6.36 21.42 -2.84
N LYS A 212 6.28 21.49 -4.19
CA LYS A 212 6.15 20.33 -5.08
C LYS A 212 7.35 19.38 -4.91
N PRO A 213 7.16 18.03 -5.00
CA PRO A 213 8.26 17.09 -4.87
C PRO A 213 9.29 17.27 -5.99
N MET A 214 10.57 17.24 -5.59
CA MET A 214 11.69 17.26 -6.53
C MET A 214 11.74 15.98 -7.36
N LYS A 215 11.76 16.12 -8.68
CA LYS A 215 11.97 15.01 -9.61
C LYS A 215 13.45 14.61 -9.61
N PHE A 216 13.77 13.45 -9.03
CA PHE A 216 15.08 12.83 -9.20
C PHE A 216 15.06 11.93 -10.45
N LYS A 217 15.85 12.31 -11.47
CA LYS A 217 16.15 11.44 -12.61
C LYS A 217 17.23 10.44 -12.18
N ILE A 218 16.87 9.16 -12.11
CA ILE A 218 17.82 8.07 -11.91
C ILE A 218 18.38 7.69 -13.30
N PRO A 219 19.72 7.67 -13.51
CA PRO A 219 20.27 7.23 -14.80
C PRO A 219 20.06 5.72 -14.97
N VAL A 220 19.36 5.35 -16.03
CA VAL A 220 19.26 3.96 -16.49
C VAL A 220 20.62 3.55 -17.01
N GLY A 221 21.33 2.69 -16.27
CA GLY A 221 22.59 2.10 -16.69
C GLY A 221 22.38 1.22 -17.93
N ARG A 222 22.86 1.66 -19.09
CA ARG A 222 22.98 0.81 -20.28
C ARG A 222 24.04 -0.24 -20.00
N ASN A 223 23.63 -1.51 -19.89
CA ASN A 223 24.55 -2.63 -20.03
C ASN A 223 25.04 -2.64 -21.48
N LYS A 224 26.31 -2.28 -21.68
CA LYS A 224 27.03 -2.56 -22.92
C LYS A 224 27.32 -4.04 -22.95
N GLU A 225 26.80 -4.71 -23.95
CA GLU A 225 27.25 -6.02 -24.39
C GLU A 225 28.75 -5.99 -24.65
N ALA A 226 29.48 -6.89 -24.01
CA ALA A 226 30.85 -7.21 -24.38
C ALA A 226 30.81 -8.44 -25.30
N SER A 227 30.84 -8.19 -26.61
CA SER A 227 31.26 -9.19 -27.60
C SER A 227 32.75 -9.45 -27.45
N LYS A 228 33.09 -10.69 -27.09
CA LYS A 228 34.19 -11.45 -27.71
C LYS A 228 34.14 -12.89 -27.20
#